data_7df8fa9ffe9506d1cc70467bab9d5f16
#
_entry.id   7df8fa9ffe9506d1cc70467bab9d5f16
#
_cell.length_a   1.000
_cell.length_b   1.000
_cell.length_c   1.000
_cell.angle_alpha   90.00
_cell.angle_beta   90.00
_cell.angle_gamma   90.00
#
_symmetry.space_group_name_H-M   'P 1'
#
loop_
_entity.id
_entity.type
_entity.pdbx_description
1 polymer ?
#
loop_
_entity_poly.entity_id
_entity_poly.type
_entity_poly.pdbx_seq_one_letter_code
_entity_poly.pdbx_strand_id
1 'polypeptide(L)'
;MKQTIKLFSVALVAGAVSVGGYKILESKTETNLAKASTAVQPIKLTPTNYTSNSPSTTVDFSLAAEKTVDAVVHVISTTISKTPTTMMEYIRGNGRPTLQQGSGSGVIISPDGYIITNNHVIDNASQLEVTLNNNNTKYIASVIGTDPKTDIALLKIESENLFPYIAFSDSNNVKLGEWVLAVGNPFRLTSTVTAGIVSAKSRDLDQTDGKSQSFIQTDAAVNRGNSGGALVNTKGELIGINTAITSQTGSYVGYSFAVPSNIARKVVEDILEFGEVQQAILGISASSLNSEIASKLEIEQTQGVYVAGLEKGGAAEKGGLKKGDVIIELDGIEIGKFADLTGYLGSKRPNDTVGITVVRNGNQKVVEVTLKKLEVYEIKDIGIEVAEVGPDALKQYNIKGGVSIKRVLRPDLSRYALQGNIITKLDDIAVNSVNDIRKIISTRDFSQPIKMTFINKKAETFSYIFR
;
A
#
# COMPACT_ATOMS: atom_id res chain seq x y z
N MET A 1 87.25 6.81 -20.04
CA MET A 1 86.85 5.82 -21.05
C MET A 1 86.76 4.36 -20.57
N LYS A 2 87.73 3.81 -19.84
CA LYS A 2 87.67 2.41 -19.38
C LYS A 2 86.58 2.07 -18.34
N GLN A 3 86.15 3.00 -17.53
CA GLN A 3 85.08 2.81 -16.51
C GLN A 3 83.66 2.88 -17.11
N THR A 4 83.41 3.73 -18.13
CA THR A 4 82.14 3.84 -18.82
C THR A 4 81.81 2.59 -19.67
N ILE A 5 82.86 1.99 -20.27
CA ILE A 5 82.70 0.75 -21.02
C ILE A 5 82.34 -0.43 -20.11
N LYS A 6 82.92 -0.50 -18.89
CA LYS A 6 82.55 -1.53 -17.91
C LYS A 6 81.12 -1.41 -17.41
N LEU A 7 80.67 -0.20 -17.18
CA LEU A 7 79.25 0.02 -16.76
C LEU A 7 78.26 -0.30 -17.88
N PHE A 8 78.60 -0.01 -19.10
CA PHE A 8 77.80 -0.36 -20.26
C PHE A 8 77.67 -1.87 -20.48
N SER A 9 78.81 -2.61 -20.30
CA SER A 9 78.80 -4.07 -20.39
C SER A 9 78.03 -4.73 -19.28
N VAL A 10 78.06 -4.22 -18.08
CA VAL A 10 77.26 -4.73 -16.94
C VAL A 10 75.76 -4.48 -17.18
N ALA A 11 75.37 -3.30 -17.67
CA ALA A 11 73.98 -2.98 -17.97
C ALA A 11 73.45 -3.89 -19.10
N LEU A 12 74.25 -4.18 -20.13
CA LEU A 12 73.86 -5.05 -21.22
C LEU A 12 73.67 -6.50 -20.79
N VAL A 13 74.55 -7.02 -19.93
CA VAL A 13 74.47 -8.37 -19.38
C VAL A 13 73.23 -8.44 -18.43
N ALA A 14 72.98 -7.45 -17.59
CA ALA A 14 71.84 -7.44 -16.73
C ALA A 14 70.51 -7.39 -17.53
N GLY A 15 70.47 -6.61 -18.61
CA GLY A 15 69.31 -6.59 -19.52
C GLY A 15 69.08 -7.93 -20.21
N ALA A 16 70.14 -8.58 -20.69
CA ALA A 16 70.05 -9.92 -21.32
C ALA A 16 69.56 -11.01 -20.35
N VAL A 17 70.02 -10.97 -19.10
CA VAL A 17 69.56 -11.89 -18.04
C VAL A 17 68.13 -11.67 -17.65
N SER A 18 67.67 -10.40 -17.58
CA SER A 18 66.28 -10.05 -17.30
C SER A 18 65.32 -10.51 -18.39
N VAL A 19 65.66 -10.28 -19.66
CA VAL A 19 64.86 -10.72 -20.81
C VAL A 19 64.88 -12.24 -20.96
N GLY A 20 66.03 -12.90 -20.73
CA GLY A 20 66.12 -14.36 -20.73
C GLY A 20 65.33 -14.98 -19.60
N GLY A 21 65.42 -14.43 -18.38
CA GLY A 21 64.61 -14.87 -17.23
C GLY A 21 63.10 -14.70 -17.46
N TYR A 22 62.68 -13.62 -18.06
CA TYR A 22 61.29 -13.40 -18.43
C TYR A 22 60.74 -14.44 -19.40
N LYS A 23 61.49 -14.72 -20.48
CA LYS A 23 61.10 -15.75 -21.47
C LYS A 23 61.04 -17.17 -20.87
N ILE A 24 61.91 -17.52 -19.92
CA ILE A 24 61.87 -18.82 -19.25
C ILE A 24 60.69 -18.93 -18.30
N LEU A 25 60.28 -17.83 -17.65
CA LEU A 25 59.08 -17.77 -16.82
C LEU A 25 57.81 -17.84 -17.66
N GLU A 26 57.76 -17.14 -18.78
CA GLU A 26 56.63 -17.12 -19.71
C GLU A 26 56.37 -18.51 -20.32
N SER A 27 57.43 -19.21 -20.75
CA SER A 27 57.32 -20.57 -21.28
C SER A 27 56.87 -21.64 -20.25
N LYS A 28 57.10 -21.39 -18.92
CA LYS A 28 56.58 -22.25 -17.86
C LYS A 28 55.15 -21.97 -17.50
N THR A 29 54.64 -20.73 -17.75
CA THR A 29 53.26 -20.33 -17.47
C THR A 29 52.31 -20.87 -18.55
N GLU A 30 52.74 -20.89 -19.82
CA GLU A 30 51.90 -21.42 -20.90
C GLU A 30 51.69 -22.95 -20.80
N THR A 31 52.66 -23.72 -20.27
CA THR A 31 52.52 -25.17 -20.12
C THR A 31 51.58 -25.61 -18.97
N ASN A 32 51.28 -24.72 -18.03
CA ASN A 32 50.32 -25.03 -16.96
C ASN A 32 48.88 -24.55 -17.24
N LEU A 33 48.67 -23.61 -18.17
CA LEU A 33 47.36 -23.17 -18.60
C LEU A 33 46.70 -24.11 -19.62
N ALA A 34 47.50 -24.90 -20.35
CA ALA A 34 46.99 -25.82 -21.37
C ALA A 34 46.39 -27.13 -20.83
N LYS A 35 46.47 -27.40 -19.49
CA LYS A 35 45.91 -28.60 -18.87
C LYS A 35 44.62 -28.42 -18.07
N ALA A 36 44.08 -27.22 -17.98
CA ALA A 36 42.80 -26.92 -17.33
C ALA A 36 41.69 -26.51 -18.31
N SER A 37 41.81 -26.86 -19.58
CA SER A 37 40.73 -26.76 -20.53
C SER A 37 39.76 -27.91 -20.32
N THR A 38 38.90 -27.82 -19.30
CA THR A 38 37.62 -28.50 -19.31
C THR A 38 36.88 -27.97 -20.53
N ALA A 39 36.70 -28.83 -21.53
CA ALA A 39 35.90 -28.51 -22.70
C ALA A 39 34.53 -28.00 -22.28
N VAL A 40 34.35 -26.67 -22.25
CA VAL A 40 33.05 -26.05 -22.20
C VAL A 40 32.37 -26.51 -23.48
N GLN A 41 31.42 -27.42 -23.36
CA GLN A 41 30.58 -27.79 -24.48
C GLN A 41 29.88 -26.50 -24.95
N PRO A 42 29.92 -26.18 -26.26
CA PRO A 42 29.25 -25.03 -26.77
C PRO A 42 27.77 -25.16 -26.44
N ILE A 43 27.22 -24.23 -25.63
CA ILE A 43 25.79 -24.11 -25.41
C ILE A 43 25.18 -23.93 -26.81
N LYS A 44 24.48 -24.96 -27.29
CA LYS A 44 23.66 -24.86 -28.48
C LYS A 44 22.52 -23.92 -28.16
N LEU A 45 22.70 -22.61 -28.45
CA LEU A 45 21.59 -21.67 -28.52
C LEU A 45 20.74 -22.11 -29.72
N THR A 46 19.65 -22.80 -29.47
CA THR A 46 18.65 -23.06 -30.49
C THR A 46 17.98 -21.73 -30.81
N PRO A 47 18.10 -21.16 -32.01
CA PRO A 47 17.30 -20.04 -32.41
C PRO A 47 15.84 -20.51 -32.41
N THR A 48 15.03 -19.95 -31.50
CA THR A 48 13.58 -20.11 -31.56
C THR A 48 13.11 -19.32 -32.77
N ASN A 49 12.79 -20.04 -33.86
CA ASN A 49 12.04 -19.45 -34.95
C ASN A 49 10.61 -19.19 -34.44
N TYR A 50 10.38 -17.98 -33.93
CA TYR A 50 9.02 -17.48 -33.75
C TYR A 50 8.43 -17.20 -35.14
N THR A 51 7.81 -18.19 -35.75
CA THR A 51 6.82 -17.92 -36.78
C THR A 51 5.59 -17.37 -36.09
N SER A 52 5.53 -16.05 -35.93
CA SER A 52 4.32 -15.37 -35.46
C SER A 52 3.28 -15.40 -36.61
N ASN A 53 2.55 -16.47 -36.71
CA ASN A 53 1.33 -16.56 -37.52
C ASN A 53 0.09 -16.13 -36.72
N SER A 54 0.26 -15.35 -35.66
CA SER A 54 -0.86 -14.62 -35.07
C SER A 54 -0.97 -13.28 -35.75
N PRO A 55 -2.17 -12.87 -36.23
CA PRO A 55 -2.38 -11.50 -36.64
C PRO A 55 -2.00 -10.63 -35.46
N SER A 56 -0.98 -9.79 -35.63
CA SER A 56 -0.63 -8.77 -34.63
C SER A 56 -1.80 -7.79 -34.60
N THR A 57 -2.78 -8.05 -33.73
CA THR A 57 -3.74 -7.03 -33.36
C THR A 57 -2.93 -5.97 -32.61
N THR A 58 -2.60 -4.89 -33.32
CA THR A 58 -2.05 -3.69 -32.69
C THR A 58 -3.02 -3.26 -31.60
N VAL A 59 -2.53 -3.16 -30.37
CA VAL A 59 -3.39 -2.69 -29.27
C VAL A 59 -3.76 -1.25 -29.56
N ASP A 60 -5.04 -0.98 -29.82
CA ASP A 60 -5.56 0.38 -29.99
C ASP A 60 -6.19 0.84 -28.68
N PHE A 61 -5.63 1.89 -28.10
CA PHE A 61 -6.11 2.49 -26.87
C PHE A 61 -7.17 3.57 -27.05
N SER A 62 -7.45 3.98 -28.29
CA SER A 62 -8.34 5.11 -28.60
C SER A 62 -9.73 4.91 -28.03
N LEU A 63 -10.32 3.72 -28.22
CA LEU A 63 -11.65 3.40 -27.70
C LEU A 63 -11.70 3.41 -26.16
N ALA A 64 -10.67 2.91 -25.49
CA ALA A 64 -10.62 2.93 -24.04
C ALA A 64 -10.46 4.38 -23.51
N ALA A 65 -9.63 5.19 -24.18
CA ALA A 65 -9.44 6.60 -23.85
C ALA A 65 -10.75 7.39 -24.05
N GLU A 66 -11.41 7.27 -25.22
CA GLU A 66 -12.68 7.95 -25.53
C GLU A 66 -13.78 7.65 -24.51
N LYS A 67 -13.89 6.40 -24.06
CA LYS A 67 -14.87 5.98 -23.05
C LYS A 67 -14.61 6.58 -21.66
N THR A 68 -13.37 6.94 -21.36
CA THR A 68 -12.98 7.23 -19.99
C THR A 68 -12.67 8.70 -19.72
N VAL A 69 -12.21 9.45 -20.72
CA VAL A 69 -11.76 10.84 -20.53
C VAL A 69 -12.85 11.78 -20.02
N ASP A 70 -14.10 11.59 -20.42
CA ASP A 70 -15.22 12.44 -20.00
C ASP A 70 -15.78 12.06 -18.61
N ALA A 71 -15.47 10.86 -18.13
CA ALA A 71 -15.84 10.40 -16.80
C ALA A 71 -14.72 10.66 -15.76
N VAL A 72 -13.55 11.17 -16.17
CA VAL A 72 -12.47 11.57 -15.27
C VAL A 72 -12.47 13.09 -15.13
N VAL A 73 -12.65 13.55 -13.92
CA VAL A 73 -12.87 14.96 -13.57
C VAL A 73 -11.69 15.58 -12.84
N HIS A 74 -11.57 16.89 -12.91
CA HIS A 74 -10.64 17.67 -12.10
C HIS A 74 -11.27 17.98 -10.73
N VAL A 75 -10.57 17.68 -9.65
CA VAL A 75 -11.00 17.96 -8.28
C VAL A 75 -10.09 19.03 -7.68
N ILE A 76 -10.71 20.10 -7.17
CA ILE A 76 -10.02 21.19 -6.49
C ILE A 76 -10.47 21.20 -5.03
N SER A 77 -9.52 21.12 -4.13
CA SER A 77 -9.72 21.28 -2.70
C SER A 77 -9.22 22.66 -2.26
N THR A 78 -10.08 23.43 -1.59
CA THR A 78 -9.71 24.72 -1.01
C THR A 78 -9.68 24.58 0.50
N THR A 79 -8.52 24.86 1.11
CA THR A 79 -8.30 24.81 2.55
C THR A 79 -8.06 26.22 3.09
N ILE A 80 -8.67 26.56 4.20
CA ILE A 80 -8.44 27.83 4.90
C ILE A 80 -7.38 27.58 5.98
N SER A 81 -6.15 28.01 5.72
CA SER A 81 -5.05 27.93 6.69
C SER A 81 -4.97 29.24 7.49
N LYS A 82 -4.85 29.13 8.81
CA LYS A 82 -4.55 30.26 9.71
C LYS A 82 -3.08 30.27 10.14
N THR A 83 -2.20 29.62 9.40
CA THR A 83 -0.78 29.58 9.73
C THR A 83 -0.17 30.97 9.61
N PRO A 84 0.56 31.48 10.63
CA PRO A 84 1.27 32.75 10.53
C PRO A 84 2.29 32.70 9.39
N THR A 85 2.20 33.64 8.45
CA THR A 85 3.12 33.74 7.31
C THR A 85 4.28 34.71 7.56
N THR A 86 4.18 35.51 8.63
CA THR A 86 5.22 36.46 9.04
C THR A 86 5.59 36.24 10.50
N MET A 87 6.83 36.61 10.87
CA MET A 87 7.32 36.56 12.26
C MET A 87 6.46 37.40 13.21
N MET A 88 5.88 38.50 12.72
CA MET A 88 5.01 39.37 13.49
C MET A 88 3.63 38.74 13.78
N GLU A 89 3.08 37.99 12.82
CA GLU A 89 1.85 37.23 13.00
C GLU A 89 2.05 36.06 13.97
N TYR A 90 3.23 35.41 13.91
CA TYR A 90 3.61 34.34 14.83
C TYR A 90 3.70 34.86 16.29
N ILE A 91 4.34 36.01 16.48
CA ILE A 91 4.48 36.64 17.83
C ILE A 91 3.12 37.10 18.37
N ARG A 92 2.21 37.55 17.50
CA ARG A 92 0.86 38.00 17.89
C ARG A 92 -0.16 36.87 18.04
N GLY A 93 0.19 35.65 17.68
CA GLY A 93 -0.73 34.51 17.69
C GLY A 93 -1.91 34.60 16.70
N ASN A 94 -1.85 35.50 15.72
CA ASN A 94 -2.91 35.82 14.77
C ASN A 94 -2.42 35.61 13.33
N GLY A 95 -2.49 34.36 12.81
CA GLY A 95 -2.31 34.12 11.38
C GLY A 95 -3.50 34.67 10.59
N ARG A 96 -3.24 35.36 9.49
CA ARG A 96 -4.31 35.72 8.53
C ARG A 96 -4.81 34.46 7.84
N PRO A 97 -6.14 34.33 7.62
CA PRO A 97 -6.65 33.22 6.83
C PRO A 97 -6.08 33.31 5.40
N THR A 98 -5.32 32.31 5.00
CA THR A 98 -4.81 32.15 3.63
C THR A 98 -5.53 30.98 2.98
N LEU A 99 -5.99 31.17 1.74
CA LEU A 99 -6.59 30.11 0.94
C LEU A 99 -5.45 29.33 0.29
N GLN A 100 -5.41 28.04 0.56
CA GLN A 100 -4.53 27.10 -0.12
C GLN A 100 -5.37 26.20 -1.02
N GLN A 101 -4.94 26.01 -2.27
CA GLN A 101 -5.63 25.12 -3.20
C GLN A 101 -4.77 23.89 -3.48
N GLY A 102 -5.35 22.72 -3.23
CA GLY A 102 -4.88 21.42 -3.71
C GLY A 102 -5.64 21.06 -4.99
N SER A 103 -5.10 20.15 -5.76
CA SER A 103 -5.76 19.61 -6.94
C SER A 103 -5.43 18.15 -7.16
N GLY A 104 -6.40 17.42 -7.71
CA GLY A 104 -6.30 16.04 -8.12
C GLY A 104 -7.33 15.72 -9.18
N SER A 105 -7.54 14.45 -9.39
CA SER A 105 -8.56 13.91 -10.28
C SER A 105 -9.63 13.16 -9.49
N GLY A 106 -10.74 12.86 -10.14
CA GLY A 106 -11.79 11.99 -9.63
C GLY A 106 -12.38 11.16 -10.78
N VAL A 107 -13.01 10.06 -10.45
CA VAL A 107 -13.67 9.15 -11.40
C VAL A 107 -15.16 9.13 -11.11
N ILE A 108 -15.97 9.54 -12.05
CA ILE A 108 -17.43 9.39 -11.96
C ILE A 108 -17.76 7.90 -12.13
N ILE A 109 -18.44 7.31 -11.16
CA ILE A 109 -18.76 5.89 -11.10
C ILE A 109 -20.25 5.57 -11.29
N SER A 110 -21.08 6.60 -11.31
CA SER A 110 -22.54 6.44 -11.50
C SER A 110 -23.13 7.62 -12.25
N PRO A 111 -24.24 7.41 -13.01
CA PRO A 111 -24.84 8.45 -13.82
C PRO A 111 -25.48 9.58 -13.02
N ASP A 112 -25.73 9.40 -11.74
CA ASP A 112 -26.27 10.39 -10.82
C ASP A 112 -25.20 11.25 -10.13
N GLY A 113 -23.90 11.03 -10.45
CA GLY A 113 -22.81 11.93 -10.05
C GLY A 113 -22.03 11.54 -8.79
N TYR A 114 -21.97 10.25 -8.43
CA TYR A 114 -20.99 9.79 -7.45
C TYR A 114 -19.60 9.76 -8.07
N ILE A 115 -18.61 10.25 -7.31
CA ILE A 115 -17.22 10.36 -7.75
C ILE A 115 -16.31 9.74 -6.70
N ILE A 116 -15.40 8.88 -7.14
CA ILE A 116 -14.29 8.40 -6.32
C ILE A 116 -13.08 9.28 -6.57
N THR A 117 -12.40 9.65 -5.50
CA THR A 117 -11.08 10.28 -5.52
C THR A 117 -10.21 9.74 -4.39
N ASN A 118 -8.98 10.23 -4.24
CA ASN A 118 -8.17 9.91 -3.07
C ASN A 118 -8.55 10.77 -1.86
N ASN A 119 -8.44 10.19 -0.67
CA ASN A 119 -8.66 10.92 0.57
C ASN A 119 -7.68 12.10 0.72
N HIS A 120 -6.39 11.90 0.41
CA HIS A 120 -5.39 12.96 0.51
C HIS A 120 -5.63 14.15 -0.44
N VAL A 121 -6.41 13.98 -1.53
CA VAL A 121 -6.78 15.07 -2.45
C VAL A 121 -7.75 16.04 -1.79
N ILE A 122 -8.60 15.53 -0.91
CA ILE A 122 -9.68 16.32 -0.28
C ILE A 122 -9.47 16.58 1.22
N ASP A 123 -8.38 16.06 1.78
CA ASP A 123 -8.12 16.17 3.21
C ASP A 123 -8.08 17.62 3.68
N ASN A 124 -8.76 17.91 4.80
CA ASN A 124 -8.92 19.26 5.39
C ASN A 124 -9.52 20.31 4.45
N ALA A 125 -10.18 19.93 3.35
CA ALA A 125 -10.82 20.87 2.44
C ALA A 125 -12.05 21.53 3.09
N SER A 126 -12.11 22.85 3.05
CA SER A 126 -13.28 23.62 3.43
C SER A 126 -14.30 23.75 2.30
N GLN A 127 -13.86 23.58 1.05
CA GLN A 127 -14.69 23.58 -0.15
C GLN A 127 -14.09 22.69 -1.21
N LEU A 128 -14.95 21.94 -1.91
CA LEU A 128 -14.58 21.09 -3.04
C LEU A 128 -15.30 21.54 -4.31
N GLU A 129 -14.55 21.70 -5.37
CA GLU A 129 -15.04 22.02 -6.70
C GLU A 129 -14.61 20.91 -7.67
N VAL A 130 -15.55 20.43 -8.45
CA VAL A 130 -15.32 19.43 -9.50
C VAL A 130 -15.58 20.08 -10.86
N THR A 131 -14.65 19.91 -11.80
CA THR A 131 -14.78 20.40 -13.18
C THR A 131 -14.78 19.23 -14.14
N LEU A 132 -15.80 19.15 -15.01
CA LEU A 132 -15.88 18.13 -16.06
C LEU A 132 -14.99 18.48 -17.24
N ASN A 133 -14.49 17.43 -17.91
CA ASN A 133 -13.59 17.56 -19.06
C ASN A 133 -14.29 18.16 -20.30
N ASN A 134 -15.53 17.76 -20.55
CA ASN A 134 -16.22 18.02 -21.83
C ASN A 134 -16.74 19.46 -22.01
N ASN A 135 -17.03 20.17 -20.94
CA ASN A 135 -17.68 21.49 -20.99
C ASN A 135 -17.12 22.51 -20.01
N ASN A 136 -16.10 22.20 -19.24
CA ASN A 136 -15.56 23.02 -18.16
C ASN A 136 -16.61 23.49 -17.13
N THR A 137 -17.74 22.80 -17.05
CA THR A 137 -18.77 23.08 -16.05
C THR A 137 -18.26 22.73 -14.68
N LYS A 138 -18.48 23.63 -13.73
CA LYS A 138 -18.04 23.51 -12.36
C LYS A 138 -19.23 23.12 -11.48
N TYR A 139 -18.98 22.15 -10.61
CA TYR A 139 -19.92 21.67 -9.63
C TYR A 139 -19.31 21.79 -8.23
N ILE A 140 -20.12 22.18 -7.26
CA ILE A 140 -19.74 22.04 -5.86
C ILE A 140 -19.98 20.60 -5.47
N ALA A 141 -18.94 19.96 -4.91
CA ALA A 141 -19.03 18.58 -4.47
C ALA A 141 -19.21 18.50 -2.95
N SER A 142 -20.07 17.58 -2.53
CA SER A 142 -20.23 17.18 -1.13
C SER A 142 -19.45 15.92 -0.85
N VAL A 143 -18.83 15.81 0.34
CA VAL A 143 -18.19 14.59 0.81
C VAL A 143 -19.25 13.68 1.39
N ILE A 144 -19.40 12.47 0.83
CA ILE A 144 -20.31 11.44 1.35
C ILE A 144 -19.62 10.63 2.44
N GLY A 145 -18.32 10.32 2.24
CA GLY A 145 -17.50 9.64 3.23
C GLY A 145 -16.07 9.44 2.74
N THR A 146 -15.22 9.06 3.67
CA THR A 146 -13.78 8.85 3.40
C THR A 146 -13.26 7.61 4.12
N ASP A 147 -12.23 6.99 3.55
CA ASP A 147 -11.40 5.99 4.23
C ASP A 147 -9.91 6.36 4.11
N PRO A 148 -9.33 6.99 5.14
CA PRO A 148 -7.90 7.32 5.15
C PRO A 148 -6.98 6.10 5.08
N LYS A 149 -7.48 4.89 5.41
CA LYS A 149 -6.70 3.66 5.38
C LYS A 149 -6.41 3.21 3.95
N THR A 150 -7.42 3.23 3.08
CA THR A 150 -7.30 2.87 1.66
C THR A 150 -6.99 4.07 0.79
N ASP A 151 -6.97 5.28 1.35
CA ASP A 151 -6.82 6.55 0.63
C ASP A 151 -7.95 6.77 -0.40
N ILE A 152 -9.19 6.37 -0.07
CA ILE A 152 -10.38 6.56 -0.91
C ILE A 152 -11.34 7.55 -0.27
N ALA A 153 -11.94 8.40 -1.11
CA ALA A 153 -13.02 9.30 -0.75
C ALA A 153 -14.16 9.21 -1.78
N LEU A 154 -15.38 9.30 -1.29
CA LEU A 154 -16.60 9.36 -2.10
C LEU A 154 -17.19 10.75 -2.05
N LEU A 155 -17.35 11.37 -3.21
CA LEU A 155 -17.97 12.68 -3.40
C LEU A 155 -19.28 12.53 -4.16
N LYS A 156 -20.13 13.56 -4.08
CA LYS A 156 -21.37 13.68 -4.85
C LYS A 156 -21.47 15.07 -5.46
N ILE A 157 -21.81 15.11 -6.75
CA ILE A 157 -22.21 16.33 -7.47
C ILE A 157 -23.64 16.15 -7.98
N GLU A 158 -24.35 17.26 -8.11
CA GLU A 158 -25.76 17.28 -8.54
C GLU A 158 -25.90 17.92 -9.91
N SER A 159 -26.73 17.33 -10.76
CA SER A 159 -27.10 17.86 -12.07
C SER A 159 -28.47 17.32 -12.49
N GLU A 160 -29.18 18.06 -13.33
CA GLU A 160 -30.39 17.58 -14.00
C GLU A 160 -30.07 16.57 -15.11
N ASN A 161 -28.86 16.59 -15.65
CA ASN A 161 -28.39 15.69 -16.70
C ASN A 161 -27.61 14.53 -16.10
N LEU A 162 -27.70 13.38 -16.74
CA LEU A 162 -26.88 12.20 -16.39
C LEU A 162 -25.40 12.43 -16.75
N PHE A 163 -24.52 11.93 -15.90
CA PHE A 163 -23.08 12.00 -16.09
C PHE A 163 -22.54 10.76 -16.82
N PRO A 164 -21.49 10.92 -17.65
CA PRO A 164 -20.71 9.79 -18.12
C PRO A 164 -20.02 9.13 -16.92
N TYR A 165 -19.89 7.82 -16.91
CA TYR A 165 -19.28 7.08 -15.80
C TYR A 165 -18.45 5.90 -16.30
N ILE A 166 -17.54 5.41 -15.46
CA ILE A 166 -16.71 4.23 -15.72
C ILE A 166 -17.21 3.05 -14.87
N ALA A 167 -17.44 1.91 -15.52
CA ALA A 167 -17.83 0.68 -14.84
C ALA A 167 -16.62 -0.01 -14.19
N PHE A 168 -16.82 -0.59 -13.02
CA PHE A 168 -15.81 -1.39 -12.32
C PHE A 168 -15.54 -2.72 -13.04
N SER A 169 -14.27 -3.08 -13.16
CA SER A 169 -13.82 -4.42 -13.50
C SER A 169 -13.27 -5.11 -12.23
N ASP A 170 -13.15 -6.44 -12.29
CA ASP A 170 -12.59 -7.23 -11.19
C ASP A 170 -11.06 -7.16 -11.18
N SER A 171 -10.49 -6.41 -10.22
CA SER A 171 -9.04 -6.25 -10.08
C SER A 171 -8.31 -7.54 -9.65
N ASN A 172 -9.00 -8.55 -9.13
CA ASN A 172 -8.39 -9.84 -8.80
C ASN A 172 -7.95 -10.59 -10.06
N ASN A 173 -8.71 -10.45 -11.16
CA ASN A 173 -8.46 -11.10 -12.44
C ASN A 173 -7.37 -10.44 -13.28
N VAL A 174 -6.91 -9.25 -12.90
CA VAL A 174 -5.84 -8.52 -13.60
C VAL A 174 -4.53 -9.30 -13.53
N LYS A 175 -3.83 -9.42 -14.65
CA LYS A 175 -2.57 -10.19 -14.77
C LYS A 175 -1.38 -9.27 -15.00
N LEU A 176 -0.21 -9.72 -14.58
CA LEU A 176 1.05 -9.05 -14.88
C LEU A 176 1.26 -8.99 -16.40
N GLY A 177 1.72 -7.83 -16.89
CA GLY A 177 1.92 -7.58 -18.32
C GLY A 177 0.66 -7.15 -19.08
N GLU A 178 -0.53 -7.13 -18.48
CA GLU A 178 -1.71 -6.56 -19.11
C GLU A 178 -1.56 -5.07 -19.36
N TRP A 179 -1.99 -4.61 -20.56
CA TRP A 179 -2.02 -3.20 -20.90
C TRP A 179 -3.06 -2.44 -20.07
N VAL A 180 -2.65 -1.28 -19.61
CA VAL A 180 -3.51 -0.38 -18.81
C VAL A 180 -3.32 1.07 -19.23
N LEU A 181 -4.34 1.89 -18.99
CA LEU A 181 -4.29 3.33 -19.16
C LEU A 181 -4.50 4.01 -17.81
N ALA A 182 -3.59 4.93 -17.48
CA ALA A 182 -3.80 5.86 -16.37
C ALA A 182 -4.40 7.15 -16.93
N VAL A 183 -5.61 7.48 -16.47
CA VAL A 183 -6.38 8.64 -16.90
C VAL A 183 -6.51 9.61 -15.74
N GLY A 184 -6.16 10.86 -15.96
CA GLY A 184 -6.29 11.93 -14.99
C GLY A 184 -6.68 13.24 -15.66
N ASN A 185 -7.10 14.24 -14.89
CA ASN A 185 -7.44 15.57 -15.37
C ASN A 185 -6.64 16.63 -14.59
N PRO A 186 -5.30 16.71 -14.79
CA PRO A 186 -4.44 17.64 -14.08
C PRO A 186 -4.63 19.08 -14.60
N PHE A 187 -4.49 20.06 -13.69
CA PHE A 187 -4.34 21.49 -14.01
C PHE A 187 -5.46 22.17 -14.80
N ARG A 188 -6.69 21.67 -14.78
CA ARG A 188 -7.84 22.20 -15.57
C ARG A 188 -7.56 22.23 -17.08
N LEU A 189 -6.65 21.41 -17.53
CA LEU A 189 -6.40 21.17 -18.95
C LEU A 189 -7.37 20.09 -19.43
N THR A 190 -7.15 19.56 -20.61
CA THR A 190 -7.85 18.36 -21.07
C THR A 190 -7.34 17.13 -20.31
N SER A 191 -8.18 16.09 -20.19
CA SER A 191 -7.78 14.81 -19.60
C SER A 191 -6.50 14.30 -20.23
N THR A 192 -5.60 13.80 -19.38
CA THR A 192 -4.32 13.19 -19.79
C THR A 192 -4.44 11.69 -19.69
N VAL A 193 -4.04 10.99 -20.74
CA VAL A 193 -4.01 9.53 -20.82
C VAL A 193 -2.58 9.08 -21.03
N THR A 194 -2.11 8.17 -20.18
CA THR A 194 -0.81 7.50 -20.33
C THR A 194 -1.02 5.99 -20.36
N ALA A 195 -0.24 5.28 -21.19
CA ALA A 195 -0.32 3.83 -21.33
C ALA A 195 0.88 3.17 -20.66
N GLY A 196 0.67 1.98 -20.13
CA GLY A 196 1.68 1.12 -19.55
C GLY A 196 1.12 -0.28 -19.33
N ILE A 197 1.79 -1.07 -18.51
CA ILE A 197 1.37 -2.42 -18.14
C ILE A 197 1.19 -2.56 -16.64
N VAL A 198 0.52 -3.60 -16.22
CA VAL A 198 0.55 -4.05 -14.82
C VAL A 198 1.93 -4.61 -14.53
N SER A 199 2.74 -3.87 -13.78
CA SER A 199 4.11 -4.26 -13.45
C SER A 199 4.19 -5.18 -12.24
N ALA A 200 3.27 -5.02 -11.27
CA ALA A 200 3.14 -5.90 -10.10
C ALA A 200 1.74 -5.77 -9.49
N LYS A 201 1.40 -6.76 -8.64
CA LYS A 201 0.19 -6.74 -7.80
C LYS A 201 0.58 -6.80 -6.33
N SER A 202 -0.35 -6.37 -5.47
CA SER A 202 -0.21 -6.46 -4.01
C SER A 202 1.10 -5.87 -3.50
N ARG A 203 1.40 -4.63 -3.95
CA ARG A 203 2.56 -3.89 -3.44
C ARG A 203 2.18 -3.17 -2.16
N ASP A 204 2.96 -3.44 -1.12
CA ASP A 204 2.97 -2.68 0.12
C ASP A 204 4.15 -1.70 0.06
N LEU A 205 3.85 -0.42 0.19
CA LEU A 205 4.86 0.65 0.01
C LEU A 205 5.61 0.95 1.30
N ASP A 206 5.01 0.68 2.46
CA ASP A 206 5.63 0.87 3.77
C ASP A 206 5.21 -0.22 4.75
N GLN A 207 6.04 -1.27 4.83
CA GLN A 207 5.80 -2.39 5.75
C GLN A 207 5.91 -2.00 7.23
N THR A 208 6.33 -0.77 7.53
CA THR A 208 6.54 -0.28 8.91
C THR A 208 5.35 0.54 9.42
N ASP A 209 4.47 1.05 8.55
CA ASP A 209 3.35 1.91 8.93
C ASP A 209 2.13 1.15 9.51
N GLY A 210 2.15 -0.17 9.47
CA GLY A 210 1.07 -1.05 9.97
C GLY A 210 -0.23 -1.00 9.15
N LYS A 211 -0.24 -0.36 7.98
CA LYS A 211 -1.46 -0.22 7.16
C LYS A 211 -1.74 -1.41 6.26
N SER A 212 -0.77 -2.29 6.01
CA SER A 212 -0.91 -3.51 5.18
C SER A 212 -1.61 -3.21 3.85
N GLN A 213 -1.01 -2.36 3.05
CA GLN A 213 -1.56 -1.90 1.78
C GLN A 213 -1.34 -2.93 0.67
N SER A 214 -2.21 -2.92 -0.34
CA SER A 214 -2.12 -3.83 -1.49
C SER A 214 -2.42 -3.04 -2.76
N PHE A 215 -1.38 -2.50 -3.40
CA PHE A 215 -1.53 -1.68 -4.61
C PHE A 215 -1.28 -2.50 -5.89
N ILE A 216 -1.92 -2.08 -6.98
CA ILE A 216 -1.50 -2.41 -8.34
C ILE A 216 -0.36 -1.46 -8.69
N GLN A 217 0.78 -2.00 -9.13
CA GLN A 217 1.88 -1.24 -9.68
C GLN A 217 1.80 -1.22 -11.19
N THR A 218 2.03 -0.06 -11.80
CA THR A 218 2.10 0.13 -13.26
C THR A 218 3.27 1.05 -13.63
N ASP A 219 3.76 0.93 -14.86
CA ASP A 219 4.68 1.86 -15.48
C ASP A 219 3.97 2.91 -16.35
N ALA A 220 2.64 2.91 -16.41
CA ALA A 220 1.88 4.05 -16.93
C ALA A 220 2.22 5.30 -16.10
N ALA A 221 2.60 6.40 -16.77
CA ALA A 221 3.08 7.59 -16.09
C ALA A 221 1.97 8.29 -15.28
N VAL A 222 2.10 8.29 -13.96
CA VAL A 222 1.28 9.04 -13.02
C VAL A 222 2.12 10.17 -12.43
N ASN A 223 1.61 11.39 -12.46
CA ASN A 223 2.23 12.59 -11.90
C ASN A 223 1.23 13.33 -11.00
N ARG A 224 1.70 14.38 -10.33
CA ARG A 224 0.83 15.25 -9.54
C ARG A 224 -0.35 15.74 -10.37
N GLY A 225 -1.56 15.58 -9.86
CA GLY A 225 -2.82 15.88 -10.53
C GLY A 225 -3.55 14.66 -11.09
N ASN A 226 -2.85 13.53 -11.35
CA ASN A 226 -3.51 12.27 -11.73
C ASN A 226 -4.02 11.47 -10.52
N SER A 227 -3.59 11.80 -9.28
CA SER A 227 -4.10 11.16 -8.06
C SER A 227 -5.61 11.30 -7.97
N GLY A 228 -6.30 10.21 -7.67
CA GLY A 228 -7.76 10.10 -7.69
C GLY A 228 -8.36 9.78 -9.06
N GLY A 229 -7.56 9.78 -10.13
CA GLY A 229 -7.96 9.41 -11.48
C GLY A 229 -8.05 7.89 -11.69
N ALA A 230 -8.46 7.48 -12.88
CA ALA A 230 -8.71 6.09 -13.23
C ALA A 230 -7.44 5.36 -13.68
N LEU A 231 -7.28 4.11 -13.23
CA LEU A 231 -6.49 3.09 -13.92
C LEU A 231 -7.48 2.14 -14.59
N VAL A 232 -7.45 2.04 -15.92
CA VAL A 232 -8.41 1.24 -16.69
C VAL A 232 -7.72 0.20 -17.56
N ASN A 233 -8.44 -0.87 -17.88
CA ASN A 233 -8.01 -1.86 -18.86
C ASN A 233 -8.23 -1.37 -20.31
N THR A 234 -7.87 -2.17 -21.29
CA THR A 234 -8.05 -1.85 -22.74
C THR A 234 -9.49 -1.76 -23.20
N LYS A 235 -10.47 -2.15 -22.37
CA LYS A 235 -11.89 -1.99 -22.63
C LYS A 235 -12.46 -0.69 -22.06
N GLY A 236 -11.65 0.08 -21.30
CA GLY A 236 -12.08 1.27 -20.57
C GLY A 236 -12.82 0.95 -19.25
N GLU A 237 -12.63 -0.24 -18.68
CA GLU A 237 -13.20 -0.62 -17.38
C GLU A 237 -12.22 -0.30 -16.24
N LEU A 238 -12.73 0.14 -15.11
CA LEU A 238 -11.94 0.58 -13.95
C LEU A 238 -11.32 -0.62 -13.23
N ILE A 239 -9.99 -0.69 -13.20
CA ILE A 239 -9.24 -1.71 -12.46
C ILE A 239 -8.55 -1.14 -11.21
N GLY A 240 -8.47 0.19 -11.08
CA GLY A 240 -7.91 0.84 -9.90
C GLY A 240 -8.06 2.36 -9.90
N ILE A 241 -7.75 2.97 -8.76
CA ILE A 241 -7.70 4.42 -8.57
C ILE A 241 -6.24 4.82 -8.39
N ASN A 242 -5.72 5.65 -9.29
CA ASN A 242 -4.34 6.16 -9.21
C ASN A 242 -4.14 6.93 -7.90
N THR A 243 -3.11 6.62 -7.13
CA THR A 243 -2.94 7.24 -5.81
C THR A 243 -1.54 7.80 -5.55
N ALA A 244 -0.51 7.02 -5.75
CA ALA A 244 0.84 7.38 -5.33
C ALA A 244 1.88 7.10 -6.42
N ILE A 245 3.01 7.78 -6.28
CA ILE A 245 4.27 7.45 -6.96
C ILE A 245 5.34 7.25 -5.90
N THR A 246 6.20 6.24 -6.06
CA THR A 246 7.43 6.16 -5.27
C THR A 246 8.49 7.00 -5.97
N SER A 247 8.79 8.18 -5.41
CA SER A 247 9.75 9.09 -6.00
C SER A 247 10.39 9.95 -4.94
N GLN A 248 11.72 10.05 -4.94
CA GLN A 248 12.46 10.99 -4.08
C GLN A 248 12.33 12.45 -4.55
N THR A 249 12.02 12.66 -5.80
CA THR A 249 11.90 14.00 -6.42
C THR A 249 10.46 14.48 -6.56
N GLY A 250 9.47 13.60 -6.29
CA GLY A 250 8.05 13.86 -6.54
C GLY A 250 7.64 13.77 -8.02
N SER A 251 8.55 13.36 -8.92
CA SER A 251 8.27 13.12 -10.34
C SER A 251 8.26 11.62 -10.64
N TYR A 252 7.54 11.22 -11.69
CA TYR A 252 7.49 9.84 -12.18
C TYR A 252 8.89 9.28 -12.50
N VAL A 253 9.20 8.10 -11.98
CA VAL A 253 10.47 7.39 -12.17
C VAL A 253 10.26 5.91 -12.53
N GLY A 254 9.14 5.59 -13.18
CA GLY A 254 8.80 4.21 -13.60
C GLY A 254 7.96 3.42 -12.60
N TYR A 255 7.54 4.00 -11.48
CA TYR A 255 6.75 3.34 -10.44
C TYR A 255 5.52 4.17 -10.09
N SER A 256 4.37 3.74 -10.57
CA SER A 256 3.06 4.28 -10.23
C SER A 256 2.22 3.22 -9.51
N PHE A 257 1.31 3.66 -8.64
CA PHE A 257 0.49 2.77 -7.82
C PHE A 257 -0.97 3.19 -7.88
N ALA A 258 -1.84 2.18 -7.86
CA ALA A 258 -3.29 2.38 -7.83
C ALA A 258 -3.92 1.48 -6.77
N VAL A 259 -4.94 2.01 -6.08
CA VAL A 259 -5.82 1.21 -5.21
C VAL A 259 -6.66 0.28 -6.09
N PRO A 260 -6.67 -1.05 -5.86
CA PRO A 260 -7.45 -1.98 -6.65
C PRO A 260 -8.94 -1.65 -6.67
N SER A 261 -9.59 -1.83 -7.82
CA SER A 261 -11.01 -1.50 -8.01
C SER A 261 -11.94 -2.25 -7.06
N ASN A 262 -11.64 -3.51 -6.69
CA ASN A 262 -12.47 -4.26 -5.76
C ASN A 262 -12.46 -3.64 -4.36
N ILE A 263 -11.30 -3.14 -3.91
CA ILE A 263 -11.18 -2.40 -2.63
C ILE A 263 -11.95 -1.08 -2.74
N ALA A 264 -11.74 -0.30 -3.80
CA ALA A 264 -12.40 0.99 -3.99
C ALA A 264 -13.94 0.82 -4.06
N ARG A 265 -14.44 -0.18 -4.80
CA ARG A 265 -15.87 -0.49 -4.88
C ARG A 265 -16.46 -0.84 -3.51
N LYS A 266 -15.79 -1.73 -2.77
CA LYS A 266 -16.23 -2.13 -1.42
C LYS A 266 -16.29 -0.93 -0.47
N VAL A 267 -15.29 -0.03 -0.51
CA VAL A 267 -15.28 1.20 0.29
C VAL A 267 -16.49 2.08 -0.05
N VAL A 268 -16.78 2.28 -1.33
CA VAL A 268 -17.95 3.06 -1.79
C VAL A 268 -19.26 2.45 -1.31
N GLU A 269 -19.44 1.15 -1.55
CA GLU A 269 -20.64 0.43 -1.16
C GLU A 269 -20.87 0.49 0.36
N ASP A 270 -19.81 0.36 1.17
CA ASP A 270 -19.90 0.46 2.63
C ASP A 270 -20.25 1.88 3.09
N ILE A 271 -19.64 2.90 2.51
CA ILE A 271 -19.94 4.30 2.84
C ILE A 271 -21.43 4.62 2.53
N LEU A 272 -21.92 4.14 1.39
CA LEU A 272 -23.31 4.36 0.99
C LEU A 272 -24.31 3.61 1.89
N GLU A 273 -23.97 2.39 2.31
CA GLU A 273 -24.88 1.53 3.09
C GLU A 273 -24.81 1.80 4.60
N PHE A 274 -23.60 2.02 5.14
CA PHE A 274 -23.36 2.07 6.58
C PHE A 274 -22.87 3.47 7.06
N GLY A 275 -22.51 4.36 6.14
CA GLY A 275 -21.86 5.64 6.46
C GLY A 275 -20.38 5.52 6.83
N GLU A 276 -19.85 4.31 7.00
CA GLU A 276 -18.46 4.01 7.35
C GLU A 276 -18.00 2.67 6.77
N VAL A 277 -16.69 2.54 6.53
CA VAL A 277 -16.12 1.31 5.98
C VAL A 277 -16.14 0.18 7.01
N GLN A 278 -16.72 -0.96 6.62
CA GLN A 278 -16.79 -2.15 7.44
C GLN A 278 -15.49 -2.96 7.27
N GLN A 279 -14.72 -3.13 8.33
CA GLN A 279 -13.48 -3.90 8.28
C GLN A 279 -13.71 -5.36 8.66
N ALA A 280 -13.47 -6.26 7.72
CA ALA A 280 -13.47 -7.69 7.95
C ALA A 280 -12.09 -8.17 8.41
N ILE A 281 -12.05 -9.04 9.40
CA ILE A 281 -10.82 -9.65 9.92
C ILE A 281 -10.92 -11.17 9.99
N LEU A 282 -9.76 -11.79 9.76
CA LEU A 282 -9.57 -13.22 9.93
C LEU A 282 -9.24 -13.60 11.40
N GLY A 283 -8.58 -12.68 12.13
CA GLY A 283 -8.17 -12.90 13.52
C GLY A 283 -6.94 -13.81 13.62
N ILE A 284 -5.90 -13.51 12.84
CA ILE A 284 -4.61 -14.23 12.87
C ILE A 284 -3.44 -13.28 13.10
N SER A 285 -2.39 -13.80 13.72
CA SER A 285 -1.04 -13.22 13.64
C SER A 285 -0.28 -13.98 12.57
N ALA A 286 0.17 -13.30 11.53
CA ALA A 286 0.76 -13.96 10.38
C ALA A 286 1.89 -13.13 9.77
N SER A 287 2.73 -13.77 8.98
CA SER A 287 3.81 -13.14 8.23
C SER A 287 3.99 -13.79 6.86
N SER A 288 4.54 -13.03 5.90
CA SER A 288 4.96 -13.62 4.62
C SER A 288 6.01 -14.69 4.86
N LEU A 289 5.86 -15.83 4.19
CA LEU A 289 6.86 -16.88 4.18
C LEU A 289 7.95 -16.51 3.16
N ASN A 290 9.18 -16.84 3.49
CA ASN A 290 10.33 -16.79 2.60
C ASN A 290 11.26 -17.98 2.88
N SER A 291 12.27 -18.18 2.06
CA SER A 291 13.18 -19.33 2.18
C SER A 291 13.90 -19.41 3.54
N GLU A 292 14.23 -18.25 4.14
CA GLU A 292 14.89 -18.20 5.45
C GLU A 292 13.95 -18.64 6.58
N ILE A 293 12.71 -18.09 6.58
CA ILE A 293 11.68 -18.43 7.57
C ILE A 293 11.24 -19.88 7.39
N ALA A 294 11.06 -20.33 6.15
CA ALA A 294 10.68 -21.71 5.83
C ALA A 294 11.73 -22.71 6.36
N SER A 295 13.00 -22.44 6.14
CA SER A 295 14.09 -23.26 6.66
C SER A 295 14.14 -23.31 8.19
N LYS A 296 13.92 -22.17 8.87
CA LYS A 296 13.88 -22.11 10.35
C LYS A 296 12.69 -22.86 10.96
N LEU A 297 11.59 -22.96 10.21
CA LEU A 297 10.36 -23.61 10.65
C LEU A 297 10.22 -25.04 10.11
N GLU A 298 11.20 -25.52 9.35
CA GLU A 298 11.22 -26.84 8.69
C GLU A 298 10.00 -27.04 7.78
N ILE A 299 9.61 -25.99 7.04
CA ILE A 299 8.48 -25.96 6.11
C ILE A 299 9.03 -26.04 4.67
N GLU A 300 8.47 -26.92 3.83
CA GLU A 300 8.87 -27.07 2.43
C GLU A 300 8.45 -25.87 1.55
N GLN A 301 7.31 -25.24 1.86
CA GLN A 301 6.83 -24.08 1.14
C GLN A 301 7.70 -22.86 1.41
N THR A 302 8.06 -22.14 0.35
CA THR A 302 8.85 -20.90 0.42
C THR A 302 8.03 -19.65 0.11
N GLN A 303 6.74 -19.82 -0.23
CA GLN A 303 5.78 -18.76 -0.51
C GLN A 303 4.47 -19.01 0.24
N GLY A 304 3.72 -17.94 0.50
CA GLY A 304 2.47 -17.98 1.23
C GLY A 304 2.50 -17.15 2.52
N VAL A 305 1.47 -17.30 3.33
CA VAL A 305 1.32 -16.60 4.61
C VAL A 305 1.32 -17.60 5.75
N TYR A 306 2.37 -17.56 6.57
CA TYR A 306 2.50 -18.41 7.76
C TYR A 306 1.65 -17.89 8.91
N VAL A 307 0.79 -18.74 9.47
CA VAL A 307 -0.05 -18.47 10.64
C VAL A 307 0.75 -18.70 11.92
N ALA A 308 1.28 -17.64 12.50
CA ALA A 308 2.06 -17.68 13.74
C ALA A 308 1.17 -17.79 14.99
N GLY A 309 -0.08 -17.34 14.92
CA GLY A 309 -1.05 -17.38 16.00
C GLY A 309 -2.47 -17.10 15.55
N LEU A 310 -3.43 -17.39 16.42
CA LEU A 310 -4.86 -17.19 16.19
C LEU A 310 -5.44 -16.36 17.35
N GLU A 311 -6.37 -15.49 17.02
CA GLU A 311 -7.18 -14.81 18.04
C GLU A 311 -8.20 -15.79 18.61
N LYS A 312 -8.21 -15.93 19.94
CA LYS A 312 -9.15 -16.84 20.63
C LYS A 312 -10.59 -16.43 20.40
N GLY A 313 -11.41 -17.38 19.94
CA GLY A 313 -12.78 -17.10 19.52
C GLY A 313 -12.87 -16.28 18.22
N GLY A 314 -11.75 -16.03 17.54
CA GLY A 314 -11.66 -15.34 16.26
C GLY A 314 -12.31 -16.10 15.11
N ALA A 315 -12.39 -15.47 13.95
CA ALA A 315 -12.94 -16.09 12.73
C ALA A 315 -12.12 -17.31 12.31
N ALA A 316 -10.80 -17.16 12.24
CA ALA A 316 -9.87 -18.21 11.84
C ALA A 316 -9.92 -19.46 12.73
N GLU A 317 -9.94 -19.26 14.06
CA GLU A 317 -10.03 -20.37 15.02
C GLU A 317 -11.35 -21.16 14.85
N LYS A 318 -12.48 -20.42 14.74
CA LYS A 318 -13.80 -21.03 14.55
C LYS A 318 -13.92 -21.78 13.23
N GLY A 319 -13.30 -21.27 12.16
CA GLY A 319 -13.23 -21.91 10.85
C GLY A 319 -12.29 -23.13 10.80
N GLY A 320 -11.46 -23.33 11.86
CA GLY A 320 -10.56 -24.49 11.95
C GLY A 320 -9.17 -24.29 11.38
N LEU A 321 -8.74 -23.03 11.16
CA LEU A 321 -7.33 -22.71 10.97
C LEU A 321 -6.53 -23.05 12.22
N LYS A 322 -5.24 -23.32 12.05
CA LYS A 322 -4.33 -23.67 13.16
C LYS A 322 -3.03 -22.89 13.04
N LYS A 323 -2.37 -22.66 14.18
CA LYS A 323 -0.99 -22.22 14.20
C LYS A 323 -0.12 -23.23 13.43
N GLY A 324 0.75 -22.74 12.56
CA GLY A 324 1.61 -23.57 11.69
C GLY A 324 1.04 -23.79 10.29
N ASP A 325 -0.20 -23.39 10.00
CA ASP A 325 -0.74 -23.41 8.64
C ASP A 325 0.02 -22.40 7.76
N VAL A 326 0.17 -22.74 6.49
CA VAL A 326 0.61 -21.80 5.46
C VAL A 326 -0.54 -21.56 4.51
N ILE A 327 -1.09 -20.34 4.51
CA ILE A 327 -2.15 -19.93 3.58
C ILE A 327 -1.53 -19.71 2.21
N ILE A 328 -2.05 -20.39 1.19
CA ILE A 328 -1.56 -20.34 -0.19
C ILE A 328 -2.60 -19.83 -1.19
N GLU A 329 -3.91 -19.84 -0.81
CA GLU A 329 -4.99 -19.43 -1.71
C GLU A 329 -6.21 -18.97 -0.90
N LEU A 330 -6.98 -18.00 -1.44
CA LEU A 330 -8.28 -17.54 -0.93
C LEU A 330 -9.28 -17.51 -2.08
N ASP A 331 -10.36 -18.30 -1.98
CA ASP A 331 -11.42 -18.42 -3.02
C ASP A 331 -10.85 -18.60 -4.45
N GLY A 332 -9.79 -19.39 -4.63
CA GLY A 332 -9.14 -19.62 -5.93
C GLY A 332 -8.09 -18.56 -6.31
N ILE A 333 -7.86 -17.54 -5.47
CA ILE A 333 -6.84 -16.51 -5.70
C ILE A 333 -5.57 -16.88 -4.95
N GLU A 334 -4.44 -16.99 -5.67
CA GLU A 334 -3.14 -17.33 -5.12
C GLU A 334 -2.64 -16.27 -4.11
N ILE A 335 -2.13 -16.73 -2.97
CA ILE A 335 -1.59 -15.93 -1.88
C ILE A 335 -0.11 -16.27 -1.70
N GLY A 336 0.76 -15.48 -2.30
CA GLY A 336 2.22 -15.64 -2.19
C GLY A 336 2.84 -14.89 -1.02
N LYS A 337 2.18 -13.84 -0.52
CA LYS A 337 2.69 -12.96 0.54
C LYS A 337 1.57 -12.30 1.34
N PHE A 338 1.91 -11.67 2.48
CA PHE A 338 0.95 -11.05 3.38
C PHE A 338 0.12 -9.93 2.73
N ALA A 339 0.71 -9.16 1.79
CA ALA A 339 -0.01 -8.13 1.05
C ALA A 339 -1.10 -8.69 0.11
N ASP A 340 -0.95 -9.93 -0.40
CA ASP A 340 -2.01 -10.58 -1.17
C ASP A 340 -3.20 -10.91 -0.26
N LEU A 341 -2.93 -11.49 0.91
CA LEU A 341 -3.94 -11.79 1.94
C LEU A 341 -4.70 -10.53 2.35
N THR A 342 -4.00 -9.47 2.72
CA THR A 342 -4.63 -8.23 3.21
C THR A 342 -5.38 -7.50 2.11
N GLY A 343 -4.87 -7.51 0.88
CA GLY A 343 -5.55 -6.95 -0.29
C GLY A 343 -6.85 -7.66 -0.59
N TYR A 344 -6.84 -9.00 -0.56
CA TYR A 344 -8.06 -9.79 -0.77
C TYR A 344 -9.08 -9.55 0.34
N LEU A 345 -8.68 -9.63 1.61
CA LEU A 345 -9.57 -9.37 2.76
C LEU A 345 -10.08 -7.92 2.78
N GLY A 346 -9.30 -6.96 2.25
CA GLY A 346 -9.70 -5.56 2.12
C GLY A 346 -10.89 -5.34 1.18
N SER A 347 -11.17 -6.30 0.27
CA SER A 347 -12.35 -6.30 -0.61
C SER A 347 -13.55 -7.05 -0.04
N LYS A 348 -13.44 -7.63 1.17
CA LYS A 348 -14.49 -8.44 1.81
C LYS A 348 -15.16 -7.68 2.95
N ARG A 349 -16.38 -8.09 3.25
CA ARG A 349 -17.19 -7.56 4.37
C ARG A 349 -17.20 -8.53 5.57
N PRO A 350 -17.49 -8.05 6.77
CA PRO A 350 -17.85 -8.91 7.89
C PRO A 350 -19.03 -9.81 7.51
N ASN A 351 -18.98 -11.05 7.98
CA ASN A 351 -19.89 -12.16 7.69
C ASN A 351 -19.74 -12.79 6.30
N ASP A 352 -18.87 -12.27 5.41
CA ASP A 352 -18.50 -13.02 4.21
C ASP A 352 -17.79 -14.32 4.61
N THR A 353 -18.09 -15.40 3.91
CA THR A 353 -17.39 -16.68 4.07
C THR A 353 -16.35 -16.81 2.97
N VAL A 354 -15.13 -17.16 3.36
CA VAL A 354 -13.96 -17.28 2.48
C VAL A 354 -13.40 -18.69 2.57
N GLY A 355 -13.24 -19.35 1.44
CA GLY A 355 -12.53 -20.61 1.31
C GLY A 355 -11.02 -20.38 1.34
N ILE A 356 -10.35 -20.90 2.35
CA ILE A 356 -8.92 -20.72 2.58
C ILE A 356 -8.21 -22.04 2.33
N THR A 357 -7.38 -22.11 1.29
CA THR A 357 -6.50 -23.25 1.06
C THR A 357 -5.21 -23.06 1.86
N VAL A 358 -4.94 -23.99 2.75
CA VAL A 358 -3.73 -24.03 3.58
C VAL A 358 -2.90 -25.28 3.31
N VAL A 359 -1.59 -25.19 3.51
CA VAL A 359 -0.71 -26.35 3.67
C VAL A 359 -0.51 -26.58 5.16
N ARG A 360 -0.89 -27.77 5.62
CA ARG A 360 -0.77 -28.24 7.01
C ARG A 360 -0.07 -29.58 7.03
N ASN A 361 1.12 -29.65 7.64
CA ASN A 361 1.94 -30.88 7.71
C ASN A 361 2.18 -31.49 6.29
N GLY A 362 2.53 -30.64 5.32
CA GLY A 362 2.78 -31.05 3.93
C GLY A 362 1.53 -31.33 3.09
N ASN A 363 0.32 -31.33 3.66
CA ASN A 363 -0.91 -31.61 2.94
C ASN A 363 -1.76 -30.35 2.74
N GLN A 364 -2.32 -30.20 1.55
CA GLN A 364 -3.29 -29.12 1.27
C GLN A 364 -4.65 -29.44 1.90
N LYS A 365 -5.27 -28.41 2.45
CA LYS A 365 -6.60 -28.48 3.06
C LYS A 365 -7.35 -27.20 2.79
N VAL A 366 -8.61 -27.28 2.40
CA VAL A 366 -9.53 -26.13 2.32
C VAL A 366 -10.28 -26.01 3.65
N VAL A 367 -10.36 -24.77 4.13
CA VAL A 367 -11.03 -24.40 5.38
C VAL A 367 -11.93 -23.21 5.07
N GLU A 368 -13.23 -23.33 5.39
CA GLU A 368 -14.17 -22.22 5.24
C GLU A 368 -14.17 -21.35 6.50
N VAL A 369 -13.98 -20.05 6.33
CA VAL A 369 -13.94 -19.10 7.44
C VAL A 369 -14.90 -17.95 7.19
N THR A 370 -15.87 -17.77 8.08
CA THR A 370 -16.73 -16.60 8.10
C THR A 370 -16.03 -15.44 8.81
N LEU A 371 -15.75 -14.37 8.08
CA LEU A 371 -15.02 -13.21 8.56
C LEU A 371 -15.80 -12.46 9.65
N LYS A 372 -15.08 -11.87 10.60
CA LYS A 372 -15.68 -11.06 11.66
C LYS A 372 -15.48 -9.58 11.41
N LYS A 373 -16.36 -8.74 11.97
CA LYS A 373 -16.15 -7.30 12.02
C LYS A 373 -14.99 -6.99 12.97
N LEU A 374 -14.07 -6.13 12.52
CA LEU A 374 -13.09 -5.52 13.40
C LEU A 374 -13.83 -4.44 14.23
N GLU A 375 -14.10 -4.73 15.46
CA GLU A 375 -14.70 -3.78 16.40
C GLU A 375 -13.62 -2.85 16.92
N VAL A 376 -13.35 -1.78 16.19
CA VAL A 376 -12.49 -0.68 16.63
C VAL A 376 -13.33 0.57 16.85
N TYR A 377 -12.89 1.38 17.80
CA TYR A 377 -13.43 2.70 18.05
C TYR A 377 -12.34 3.75 17.80
N GLU A 378 -12.59 4.66 16.87
CA GLU A 378 -11.70 5.78 16.60
C GLU A 378 -11.97 6.91 17.60
N ILE A 379 -10.92 7.31 18.32
CA ILE A 379 -10.93 8.50 19.15
C ILE A 379 -10.34 9.64 18.32
N LYS A 380 -11.21 10.30 17.53
CA LYS A 380 -10.82 11.32 16.53
C LYS A 380 -9.96 12.44 17.12
N ASP A 381 -10.36 12.97 18.26
CA ASP A 381 -9.68 14.09 18.93
C ASP A 381 -8.26 13.73 19.40
N ILE A 382 -8.00 12.45 19.66
CA ILE A 382 -6.67 11.94 20.03
C ILE A 382 -5.93 11.40 18.80
N GLY A 383 -6.65 10.89 17.81
CA GLY A 383 -6.10 10.27 16.60
C GLY A 383 -5.55 8.87 16.86
N ILE A 384 -6.32 8.04 17.57
CA ILE A 384 -5.99 6.62 17.81
C ILE A 384 -7.22 5.74 17.60
N GLU A 385 -7.01 4.52 17.15
CA GLU A 385 -8.05 3.47 17.13
C GLU A 385 -7.81 2.48 18.26
N VAL A 386 -8.88 2.15 18.98
CA VAL A 386 -8.87 1.22 20.09
C VAL A 386 -9.87 0.09 19.87
N ALA A 387 -9.58 -1.07 20.43
CA ALA A 387 -10.48 -2.22 20.42
C ALA A 387 -10.52 -2.88 21.80
N GLU A 388 -11.54 -3.71 22.03
CA GLU A 388 -11.65 -4.53 23.23
C GLU A 388 -10.39 -5.40 23.44
N VAL A 389 -9.99 -5.56 24.68
CA VAL A 389 -8.91 -6.48 25.07
C VAL A 389 -9.48 -7.87 25.27
N GLY A 390 -8.94 -8.84 24.54
CA GLY A 390 -9.36 -10.23 24.66
C GLY A 390 -9.06 -10.84 26.05
N PRO A 391 -9.83 -11.87 26.46
CA PRO A 391 -9.74 -12.46 27.81
C PRO A 391 -8.36 -13.02 28.16
N ASP A 392 -7.60 -13.49 27.17
CA ASP A 392 -6.24 -14.01 27.41
C ASP A 392 -5.24 -12.90 27.71
N ALA A 393 -5.35 -11.75 27.02
CA ALA A 393 -4.53 -10.58 27.32
C ALA A 393 -4.89 -9.99 28.70
N LEU A 394 -6.18 -9.96 29.07
CA LEU A 394 -6.59 -9.55 30.42
C LEU A 394 -5.92 -10.42 31.49
N LYS A 395 -5.89 -11.73 31.28
CA LYS A 395 -5.19 -12.66 32.18
C LYS A 395 -3.70 -12.49 32.19
N GLN A 396 -3.10 -12.37 31.00
CA GLN A 396 -1.64 -12.18 30.82
C GLN A 396 -1.13 -10.95 31.56
N TYR A 397 -1.86 -9.84 31.47
CA TYR A 397 -1.48 -8.57 32.09
C TYR A 397 -2.06 -8.37 33.51
N ASN A 398 -2.81 -9.38 34.02
CA ASN A 398 -3.48 -9.33 35.31
C ASN A 398 -4.34 -8.07 35.50
N ILE A 399 -5.16 -7.74 34.51
CA ILE A 399 -6.06 -6.58 34.50
C ILE A 399 -7.53 -7.03 34.37
N LYS A 400 -8.43 -6.23 34.95
CA LYS A 400 -9.88 -6.52 34.94
C LYS A 400 -10.56 -6.03 33.64
N GLY A 401 -9.95 -5.06 32.96
CA GLY A 401 -10.44 -4.46 31.72
C GLY A 401 -9.41 -3.52 31.12
N GLY A 402 -9.73 -2.95 29.97
CA GLY A 402 -8.90 -2.03 29.22
C GLY A 402 -9.24 -2.06 27.74
N VAL A 403 -8.68 -1.14 26.96
CA VAL A 403 -8.79 -1.12 25.52
C VAL A 403 -7.40 -1.11 24.87
N SER A 404 -7.21 -1.94 23.85
CA SER A 404 -5.95 -2.05 23.14
C SER A 404 -5.88 -1.00 22.04
N ILE A 405 -4.79 -0.25 21.94
CA ILE A 405 -4.51 0.64 20.82
C ILE A 405 -4.14 -0.20 19.61
N LYS A 406 -5.01 -0.22 18.61
CA LYS A 406 -4.80 -0.96 17.36
C LYS A 406 -3.99 -0.13 16.37
N ARG A 407 -4.22 1.19 16.34
CA ARG A 407 -3.57 2.09 15.40
C ARG A 407 -3.42 3.50 15.95
N VAL A 408 -2.34 4.16 15.54
CA VAL A 408 -2.10 5.59 15.76
C VAL A 408 -2.26 6.29 14.43
N LEU A 409 -3.21 7.22 14.35
CA LEU A 409 -3.57 7.91 13.11
C LEU A 409 -2.81 9.23 12.96
N ARG A 410 -2.42 9.86 14.08
CA ARG A 410 -1.69 11.12 14.10
C ARG A 410 -0.18 10.87 14.07
N PRO A 411 0.55 11.44 13.07
CA PRO A 411 2.00 11.24 12.93
C PRO A 411 2.83 11.72 14.13
N ASP A 412 2.39 12.80 14.78
CA ASP A 412 3.07 13.37 15.97
C ASP A 412 3.04 12.43 17.19
N LEU A 413 2.09 11.50 17.24
CA LEU A 413 1.99 10.49 18.30
C LEU A 413 2.86 9.26 18.02
N SER A 414 3.36 9.06 16.81
CA SER A 414 4.17 7.88 16.44
C SER A 414 5.44 7.74 17.31
N ARG A 415 6.02 8.85 17.75
CA ARG A 415 7.19 8.88 18.64
C ARG A 415 6.97 8.23 20.01
N TYR A 416 5.71 8.06 20.44
CA TYR A 416 5.39 7.48 21.76
C TYR A 416 5.23 5.97 21.73
N ALA A 417 5.34 5.33 20.56
CA ALA A 417 5.18 3.87 20.36
C ALA A 417 3.92 3.30 21.04
N LEU A 418 2.79 3.98 20.88
CA LEU A 418 1.54 3.67 21.58
C LEU A 418 0.86 2.41 21.08
N GLN A 419 1.09 2.01 19.82
CA GLN A 419 0.41 0.86 19.21
C GLN A 419 0.70 -0.45 19.94
N GLY A 420 -0.37 -1.18 20.22
CA GLY A 420 -0.32 -2.45 20.96
C GLY A 420 -0.31 -2.30 22.48
N ASN A 421 -0.26 -1.08 23.02
CA ASN A 421 -0.43 -0.84 24.45
C ASN A 421 -1.93 -0.89 24.82
N ILE A 422 -2.23 -1.14 26.07
CA ILE A 422 -3.59 -1.22 26.63
C ILE A 422 -3.83 0.04 27.45
N ILE A 423 -4.86 0.80 27.12
CA ILE A 423 -5.33 1.94 27.93
C ILE A 423 -6.18 1.36 29.07
N THR A 424 -5.81 1.70 30.31
CA THR A 424 -6.53 1.27 31.52
C THR A 424 -7.19 2.43 32.25
N LYS A 425 -6.73 3.68 32.01
CA LYS A 425 -7.37 4.89 32.55
C LYS A 425 -7.28 6.06 31.58
N LEU A 426 -8.27 6.94 31.63
CA LEU A 426 -8.36 8.19 30.92
C LEU A 426 -8.76 9.28 31.93
N ASP A 427 -7.91 10.30 32.13
CA ASP A 427 -8.07 11.32 33.20
C ASP A 427 -8.38 10.71 34.59
N ASP A 428 -7.64 9.65 34.95
CA ASP A 428 -7.81 8.87 36.20
C ASP A 428 -9.13 8.07 36.31
N ILE A 429 -10.03 8.14 35.34
CA ILE A 429 -11.23 7.30 35.21
C ILE A 429 -10.83 5.95 34.67
N ALA A 430 -11.24 4.87 35.32
CA ALA A 430 -10.96 3.51 34.86
C ALA A 430 -11.66 3.22 33.53
N VAL A 431 -10.91 2.61 32.61
CA VAL A 431 -11.39 2.15 31.30
C VAL A 431 -11.36 0.64 31.32
N ASN A 432 -12.52 0.00 31.20
CA ASN A 432 -12.65 -1.47 31.15
C ASN A 432 -13.07 -1.95 29.76
N SER A 433 -13.72 -1.09 28.96
CA SER A 433 -14.29 -1.41 27.66
C SER A 433 -14.21 -0.22 26.69
N VAL A 434 -14.43 -0.48 25.41
CA VAL A 434 -14.62 0.58 24.38
C VAL A 434 -15.81 1.47 24.73
N ASN A 435 -16.87 0.89 25.35
CA ASN A 435 -18.02 1.68 25.75
C ASN A 435 -17.71 2.70 26.85
N ASP A 436 -16.78 2.39 27.77
CA ASP A 436 -16.32 3.37 28.77
C ASP A 436 -15.56 4.51 28.09
N ILE A 437 -14.69 4.20 27.13
CA ILE A 437 -14.02 5.22 26.30
C ILE A 437 -15.06 6.13 25.65
N ARG A 438 -16.09 5.57 24.98
CA ARG A 438 -17.15 6.37 24.33
C ARG A 438 -17.82 7.33 25.29
N LYS A 439 -18.18 6.86 26.49
CA LYS A 439 -18.82 7.69 27.53
C LYS A 439 -17.92 8.82 27.99
N ILE A 440 -16.65 8.52 28.27
CA ILE A 440 -15.68 9.53 28.74
C ILE A 440 -15.47 10.61 27.65
N ILE A 441 -15.23 10.16 26.40
CA ILE A 441 -14.98 11.03 25.26
C ILE A 441 -16.17 11.94 24.94
N SER A 442 -17.42 11.40 25.00
CA SER A 442 -18.62 12.17 24.68
C SER A 442 -18.92 13.35 25.63
N THR A 443 -18.33 13.36 26.83
CA THR A 443 -18.54 14.39 27.85
C THR A 443 -17.29 15.24 28.11
N ARG A 444 -16.17 14.90 27.49
CA ARG A 444 -14.89 15.54 27.74
C ARG A 444 -14.66 16.82 26.94
N ASP A 445 -14.07 17.81 27.59
CA ASP A 445 -13.55 19.02 26.92
C ASP A 445 -12.09 18.76 26.43
N PHE A 446 -11.91 18.64 25.13
CA PHE A 446 -10.60 18.40 24.50
C PHE A 446 -9.69 19.66 24.41
N SER A 447 -10.16 20.82 24.85
CA SER A 447 -9.28 21.98 25.05
C SER A 447 -8.32 21.79 26.25
N GLN A 448 -8.63 20.85 27.13
CA GLN A 448 -7.83 20.52 28.30
C GLN A 448 -6.89 19.32 28.00
N PRO A 449 -5.68 19.32 28.60
CA PRO A 449 -4.75 18.20 28.46
C PRO A 449 -5.38 16.89 28.89
N ILE A 450 -5.13 15.81 28.14
CA ILE A 450 -5.65 14.47 28.43
C ILE A 450 -4.54 13.59 29.03
N LYS A 451 -4.80 12.99 30.19
CA LYS A 451 -3.91 12.01 30.83
C LYS A 451 -4.35 10.61 30.45
N MET A 452 -3.50 9.83 29.80
CA MET A 452 -3.76 8.43 29.48
C MET A 452 -2.79 7.53 30.24
N THR A 453 -3.30 6.49 30.89
CA THR A 453 -2.51 5.46 31.57
C THR A 453 -2.56 4.17 30.76
N PHE A 454 -1.40 3.61 30.50
CA PHE A 454 -1.18 2.47 29.62
C PHE A 454 -0.48 1.33 30.33
N ILE A 455 -0.70 0.12 29.81
CA ILE A 455 0.15 -1.05 30.08
C ILE A 455 0.80 -1.45 28.76
N ASN A 456 2.13 -1.60 28.75
CA ASN A 456 2.88 -2.03 27.57
C ASN A 456 2.99 -3.56 27.49
N LYS A 457 3.62 -4.06 26.42
CA LYS A 457 3.84 -5.50 26.20
C LYS A 457 4.69 -6.20 27.26
N LYS A 458 5.41 -5.43 28.10
CA LYS A 458 6.19 -5.95 29.23
C LYS A 458 5.41 -5.93 30.56
N ALA A 459 4.12 -5.60 30.55
CA ALA A 459 3.27 -5.42 31.72
C ALA A 459 3.68 -4.21 32.61
N GLU A 460 4.42 -3.24 32.06
CA GLU A 460 4.80 -2.02 32.78
C GLU A 460 3.71 -0.97 32.60
N THR A 461 3.31 -0.31 33.69
CA THR A 461 2.33 0.77 33.69
C THR A 461 3.03 2.13 33.57
N PHE A 462 2.57 2.97 32.65
CA PHE A 462 3.05 4.33 32.46
C PHE A 462 1.93 5.27 32.05
N SER A 463 2.15 6.58 32.15
CA SER A 463 1.16 7.59 31.78
C SER A 463 1.80 8.67 30.93
N TYR A 464 1.05 9.16 29.94
CA TYR A 464 1.37 10.36 29.19
C TYR A 464 0.24 11.40 29.30
N ILE A 465 0.63 12.67 29.23
CA ILE A 465 -0.29 13.81 29.14
C ILE A 465 -0.14 14.39 27.74
N PHE A 466 -1.22 14.34 26.96
CA PHE A 466 -1.31 14.89 25.62
C PHE A 466 -2.02 16.25 25.68
N ARG A 467 -1.52 17.20 24.87
CA ARG A 467 -2.07 18.56 24.74
C ARG A 467 -2.51 18.86 23.32
#